data_2091cb8f7596db3c4b3f4ad11ef85e63
#
_entry.id   2091cb8f7596db3c4b3f4ad11ef85e63
#
_cell.length_a   1.000
_cell.length_b   1.000
_cell.length_c   1.000
_cell.angle_alpha   90.00
_cell.angle_beta   90.00
_cell.angle_gamma   90.00
#
_symmetry.space_group_name_H-M   'P 1'
#
loop_
_entity.id
_entity.type
_entity.pdbx_description
1 polymer ?
#
loop_
_entity_poly.entity_id
_entity_poly.type
_entity_poly.pdbx_seq_one_letter_code
_entity_poly.pdbx_strand_id
1 'polypeptide(L)'
;MKTIILLFLIVTSSAYAQTIDYNLKKGYMANGYDVVSYFNNEALEGNKKFTSKYDGADYKFSSEKNLTLFTENPEKYVPQYGGYCAYAIAEKADKVSINPKTFQIKDGKLNLFYNAWETKIYYRTKQMKIGKK
;
A
#
# COMPACT_ATOMS: atom_id res chain seq x y z
N MET A 1 46.52 28.51 33.65
CA MET A 1 45.12 28.16 33.40
C MET A 1 45.07 27.40 32.09
N LYS A 2 44.79 26.11 32.16
CA LYS A 2 44.60 25.31 30.97
C LYS A 2 43.14 25.39 30.54
N THR A 3 42.88 26.05 29.41
CA THR A 3 41.56 26.12 28.83
C THR A 3 41.24 24.81 28.12
N ILE A 4 40.34 24.02 28.70
CA ILE A 4 39.84 22.80 28.03
C ILE A 4 38.81 23.22 27.01
N ILE A 5 39.19 23.16 25.74
CA ILE A 5 38.25 23.33 24.63
C ILE A 5 37.54 21.99 24.46
N LEU A 6 36.32 21.90 24.94
CA LEU A 6 35.46 20.75 24.69
C LEU A 6 34.94 20.86 23.25
N LEU A 7 35.56 20.08 22.37
CA LEU A 7 35.09 19.97 20.99
C LEU A 7 33.82 19.10 21.01
N PHE A 8 32.66 19.75 20.94
CA PHE A 8 31.37 19.08 20.71
C PHE A 8 31.36 18.58 19.25
N LEU A 9 31.64 17.31 19.06
CA LEU A 9 31.44 16.61 17.79
C LEU A 9 29.93 16.44 17.61
N ILE A 10 29.30 17.35 16.86
CA ILE A 10 27.92 17.21 16.41
C ILE A 10 27.93 16.11 15.34
N VAL A 11 27.64 14.89 15.74
CA VAL A 11 27.34 13.81 14.79
C VAL A 11 25.97 14.12 14.18
N THR A 12 25.95 14.78 13.03
CA THR A 12 24.74 14.89 12.23
C THR A 12 24.46 13.53 11.61
N SER A 13 23.62 12.76 12.28
CA SER A 13 23.07 11.55 11.68
C SER A 13 22.14 11.98 10.54
N SER A 14 22.61 11.91 9.33
CA SER A 14 21.79 12.04 8.14
C SER A 14 20.83 10.85 8.13
N ALA A 15 19.60 11.06 8.59
CA ALA A 15 18.54 10.08 8.40
C ALA A 15 18.25 10.01 6.90
N TYR A 16 18.79 9.00 6.23
CA TYR A 16 18.38 8.69 4.88
C TYR A 16 16.93 8.17 4.96
N ALA A 17 15.98 9.04 4.57
CA ALA A 17 14.61 8.61 4.38
C ALA A 17 14.61 7.58 3.24
N GLN A 18 14.36 6.30 3.57
CA GLN A 18 14.14 5.27 2.55
C GLN A 18 12.85 5.62 1.83
N THR A 19 12.94 5.90 0.52
CA THR A 19 11.76 6.02 -0.33
C THR A 19 11.13 4.65 -0.47
N ILE A 20 9.89 4.51 -0.01
CA ILE A 20 9.14 3.27 -0.20
C ILE A 20 8.80 3.15 -1.68
N ASP A 21 9.08 1.98 -2.25
CA ASP A 21 8.77 1.68 -3.63
C ASP A 21 7.31 1.20 -3.74
N TYR A 22 6.43 2.13 -4.09
CA TYR A 22 5.02 1.85 -4.33
C TYR A 22 4.73 1.56 -5.80
N ASN A 23 3.78 0.68 -6.06
CA ASN A 23 3.22 0.47 -7.39
C ASN A 23 2.26 1.61 -7.73
N LEU A 24 2.78 2.64 -8.40
CA LEU A 24 2.00 3.80 -8.80
C LEU A 24 1.82 3.85 -10.31
N LYS A 25 0.60 4.14 -10.73
CA LYS A 25 0.30 4.45 -12.14
C LYS A 25 -0.05 5.93 -12.25
N LYS A 26 0.76 6.68 -12.98
CA LYS A 26 0.67 8.15 -13.07
C LYS A 26 0.67 8.84 -11.70
N GLY A 27 1.43 8.28 -10.76
CA GLY A 27 1.52 8.76 -9.37
C GLY A 27 0.42 8.25 -8.43
N TYR A 28 -0.57 7.52 -8.93
CA TYR A 28 -1.70 7.03 -8.13
C TYR A 28 -1.57 5.58 -7.70
N MET A 29 -1.90 5.33 -6.43
CA MET A 29 -2.05 3.99 -5.87
C MET A 29 -3.28 3.28 -6.49
N ALA A 30 -3.22 1.94 -6.57
CA ALA A 30 -4.31 1.11 -7.10
C ALA A 30 -4.79 1.55 -8.50
N ASN A 31 -3.88 2.00 -9.35
CA ASN A 31 -4.17 2.52 -10.69
C ASN A 31 -5.21 3.67 -10.70
N GLY A 32 -5.30 4.43 -9.59
CA GLY A 32 -6.28 5.50 -9.43
C GLY A 32 -7.68 5.03 -9.02
N TYR A 33 -7.84 3.77 -8.64
CA TYR A 33 -9.08 3.26 -8.06
C TYR A 33 -9.21 3.68 -6.60
N ASP A 34 -10.45 3.78 -6.14
CA ASP A 34 -10.81 4.16 -4.78
C ASP A 34 -10.55 3.00 -3.82
N VAL A 35 -9.50 3.11 -3.00
CA VAL A 35 -9.12 2.04 -2.07
C VAL A 35 -10.17 1.78 -0.99
N VAL A 36 -11.01 2.76 -0.66
CA VAL A 36 -12.11 2.59 0.31
C VAL A 36 -13.23 1.74 -0.29
N SER A 37 -13.50 1.88 -1.59
CA SER A 37 -14.57 1.14 -2.25
C SER A 37 -14.40 -0.37 -2.18
N TYR A 38 -13.18 -0.86 -2.17
CA TYR A 38 -12.89 -2.30 -2.06
C TYR A 38 -13.46 -2.92 -0.77
N PHE A 39 -13.51 -2.15 0.31
CA PHE A 39 -14.06 -2.59 1.59
C PHE A 39 -15.60 -2.71 1.58
N ASN A 40 -16.23 -2.16 0.55
CA ASN A 40 -17.64 -2.36 0.23
C ASN A 40 -17.83 -3.38 -0.91
N ASN A 41 -16.81 -4.16 -1.21
CA ASN A 41 -16.78 -5.16 -2.28
C ASN A 41 -17.00 -4.57 -3.68
N GLU A 42 -16.54 -3.36 -3.91
CA GLU A 42 -16.64 -2.63 -5.18
C GLU A 42 -15.27 -2.14 -5.65
N ALA A 43 -14.98 -2.29 -6.93
CA ALA A 43 -13.82 -1.69 -7.58
C ALA A 43 -14.26 -0.45 -8.37
N LEU A 44 -14.16 0.71 -7.75
CA LEU A 44 -14.60 1.98 -8.34
C LEU A 44 -13.41 2.85 -8.71
N GLU A 45 -13.45 3.43 -9.91
CA GLU A 45 -12.48 4.45 -10.31
C GLU A 45 -12.62 5.69 -9.44
N GLY A 46 -11.47 6.27 -9.06
CA GLY A 46 -11.44 7.54 -8.37
C GLY A 46 -11.64 8.73 -9.31
N ASN A 47 -11.99 9.86 -8.71
CA ASN A 47 -12.17 11.14 -9.40
C ASN A 47 -11.07 12.13 -8.92
N LYS A 48 -10.52 12.90 -9.84
CA LYS A 48 -9.51 13.93 -9.54
C LYS A 48 -9.96 14.98 -8.52
N LYS A 49 -11.26 15.17 -8.36
CA LYS A 49 -11.81 16.06 -7.32
C LYS A 49 -11.58 15.57 -5.90
N PHE A 50 -11.43 14.27 -5.73
CA PHE A 50 -11.31 13.62 -4.42
C PHE A 50 -9.97 12.92 -4.32
N THR A 51 -8.93 13.66 -3.99
CA THR A 51 -7.55 13.15 -3.92
C THR A 51 -6.94 13.41 -2.56
N SER A 52 -6.06 12.51 -2.14
CA SER A 52 -5.24 12.68 -0.95
C SER A 52 -3.84 12.12 -1.20
N LYS A 53 -2.86 12.72 -0.58
CA LYS A 53 -1.50 12.19 -0.54
C LYS A 53 -1.27 11.52 0.81
N TYR A 54 -0.77 10.30 0.79
CA TYR A 54 -0.39 9.56 1.98
C TYR A 54 0.92 8.82 1.75
N ASP A 55 1.89 9.05 2.62
CA ASP A 55 3.20 8.38 2.60
C ASP A 55 3.88 8.40 1.22
N GLY A 56 3.81 9.53 0.51
CA GLY A 56 4.44 9.73 -0.79
C GLY A 56 3.66 9.21 -1.99
N ALA A 57 2.48 8.63 -1.81
CA ALA A 57 1.61 8.17 -2.89
C ALA A 57 0.33 8.99 -2.95
N ASP A 58 -0.15 9.24 -4.16
CA ASP A 58 -1.44 9.89 -4.39
C ASP A 58 -2.56 8.85 -4.47
N TYR A 59 -3.72 9.20 -3.91
CA TYR A 59 -4.92 8.36 -3.89
C TYR A 59 -6.08 9.13 -4.48
N LYS A 60 -6.90 8.47 -5.30
CA LYS A 60 -8.15 9.01 -5.82
C LYS A 60 -9.34 8.29 -5.22
N PHE A 61 -10.38 9.02 -4.93
CA PHE A 61 -11.61 8.47 -4.36
C PHE A 61 -12.81 8.77 -5.27
N SER A 62 -13.82 7.91 -5.19
CA SER A 62 -15.04 8.04 -5.97
C SER A 62 -16.03 9.04 -5.37
N SER A 63 -15.84 9.42 -4.10
CA SER A 63 -16.71 10.34 -3.38
C SER A 63 -15.96 11.10 -2.29
N GLU A 64 -16.52 12.21 -1.86
CA GLU A 64 -16.01 12.97 -0.72
C GLU A 64 -16.08 12.16 0.57
N LYS A 65 -17.13 11.36 0.74
CA LYS A 65 -17.27 10.45 1.88
C LYS A 65 -16.09 9.48 1.99
N ASN A 66 -15.72 8.85 0.89
CA ASN A 66 -14.60 7.90 0.86
C ASN A 66 -13.26 8.59 1.08
N LEU A 67 -13.07 9.78 0.54
CA LEU A 67 -11.90 10.62 0.83
C LEU A 67 -11.78 10.90 2.33
N THR A 68 -12.88 11.28 2.97
CA THR A 68 -12.90 11.56 4.41
C THR A 68 -12.59 10.30 5.24
N LEU A 69 -13.19 9.17 4.91
CA LEU A 69 -12.90 7.89 5.57
C LEU A 69 -11.42 7.51 5.48
N PHE A 70 -10.81 7.72 4.32
CA PHE A 70 -9.40 7.45 4.13
C PHE A 70 -8.51 8.39 4.96
N THR A 71 -8.77 9.69 4.93
CA THR A 71 -7.95 10.67 5.64
C THR A 71 -8.02 10.51 7.16
N GLU A 72 -9.14 10.02 7.68
CA GLU A 72 -9.30 9.72 9.11
C GLU A 72 -8.53 8.48 9.56
N ASN A 73 -8.38 7.47 8.70
CA ASN A 73 -7.68 6.24 9.01
C ASN A 73 -7.05 5.60 7.76
N PRO A 74 -5.99 6.20 7.20
CA PRO A 74 -5.40 5.73 5.95
C PRO A 74 -4.84 4.31 6.04
N GLU A 75 -4.26 3.91 7.16
CA GLU A 75 -3.65 2.59 7.34
C GLU A 75 -4.65 1.44 7.19
N LYS A 76 -5.92 1.68 7.47
CA LYS A 76 -6.98 0.70 7.25
C LYS A 76 -7.14 0.33 5.77
N TYR A 77 -6.95 1.30 4.87
CA TYR A 77 -7.32 1.19 3.46
C TYR A 77 -6.15 1.02 2.50
N VAL A 78 -4.93 1.31 2.93
CA VAL A 78 -3.75 1.16 2.06
C VAL A 78 -3.57 -0.30 1.63
N PRO A 79 -3.27 -0.55 0.34
CA PRO A 79 -3.01 -1.91 -0.12
C PRO A 79 -1.78 -2.52 0.53
N GLN A 80 -1.82 -3.83 0.74
CA GLN A 80 -0.65 -4.58 1.18
C GLN A 80 0.42 -4.61 0.08
N TYR A 81 1.67 -4.85 0.47
CA TYR A 81 2.81 -4.99 -0.44
C TYR A 81 3.05 -3.77 -1.35
N GLY A 82 2.81 -2.56 -0.83
CA GLY A 82 3.00 -1.33 -1.60
C GLY A 82 2.10 -1.19 -2.83
N GLY A 83 1.00 -1.96 -2.89
CA GLY A 83 0.07 -1.96 -4.03
C GLY A 83 0.50 -2.85 -5.19
N TYR A 84 1.58 -3.63 -5.06
CA TYR A 84 1.95 -4.68 -6.01
C TYR A 84 1.06 -5.91 -5.87
N CYS A 85 1.10 -6.79 -6.87
CA CYS A 85 0.40 -8.08 -6.81
C CYS A 85 0.82 -8.87 -5.56
N ALA A 86 -0.13 -9.14 -4.67
CA ALA A 86 0.15 -9.82 -3.40
C ALA A 86 0.74 -11.22 -3.60
N TYR A 87 0.26 -11.95 -4.61
CA TYR A 87 0.79 -13.27 -4.94
C TYR A 87 2.25 -13.21 -5.40
N ALA A 88 2.56 -12.30 -6.31
CA ALA A 88 3.90 -12.18 -6.87
C ALA A 88 4.94 -11.80 -5.81
N ILE A 89 4.62 -10.87 -4.93
CA ILE A 89 5.52 -10.49 -3.83
C ILE A 89 5.67 -11.64 -2.83
N ALA A 90 4.57 -12.23 -2.38
CA ALA A 90 4.59 -13.22 -1.30
C ALA A 90 5.21 -14.55 -1.72
N GLU A 91 4.97 -15.00 -2.95
CA GLU A 91 5.41 -16.33 -3.43
C GLU A 91 6.66 -16.29 -4.29
N LYS A 92 6.95 -15.18 -4.96
CA LYS A 92 8.05 -15.07 -5.92
C LYS A 92 9.02 -13.93 -5.62
N ALA A 93 8.75 -13.11 -4.59
CA ALA A 93 9.50 -11.88 -4.28
C ALA A 93 9.65 -10.97 -5.51
N ASP A 94 8.62 -10.92 -6.37
CA ASP A 94 8.61 -10.23 -7.63
C ASP A 94 7.59 -9.09 -7.65
N LYS A 95 7.98 -7.94 -8.20
CA LYS A 95 7.15 -6.75 -8.30
C LYS A 95 6.35 -6.80 -9.61
N VAL A 96 5.12 -7.22 -9.51
CA VAL A 96 4.20 -7.33 -10.65
C VAL A 96 3.06 -6.33 -10.49
N SER A 97 2.69 -5.67 -11.57
CA SER A 97 1.54 -4.76 -11.61
C SER A 97 0.22 -5.49 -11.33
N ILE A 98 -0.84 -4.74 -11.17
CA ILE A 98 -2.15 -5.27 -10.80
C ILE A 98 -3.20 -5.02 -11.88
N ASN A 99 -4.27 -5.80 -11.81
CA ASN A 99 -5.56 -5.41 -12.36
C ASN A 99 -6.41 -4.86 -11.21
N PRO A 100 -6.80 -3.57 -11.23
CA PRO A 100 -7.48 -2.95 -10.08
C PRO A 100 -8.86 -3.55 -9.79
N LYS A 101 -9.41 -4.35 -10.69
CA LYS A 101 -10.67 -5.09 -10.48
C LYS A 101 -10.47 -6.44 -9.78
N THR A 102 -9.22 -6.87 -9.60
CA THR A 102 -8.90 -8.15 -8.97
C THR A 102 -8.32 -7.92 -7.59
N PHE A 103 -9.13 -8.12 -6.57
CA PHE A 103 -8.80 -7.82 -5.18
C PHE A 103 -9.44 -8.81 -4.21
N GLN A 104 -8.95 -8.81 -3.00
CA GLN A 104 -9.62 -9.46 -1.87
C GLN A 104 -9.30 -8.73 -0.57
N ILE A 105 -10.32 -8.54 0.25
CA ILE A 105 -10.17 -8.13 1.64
C ILE A 105 -10.06 -9.39 2.48
N LYS A 106 -8.95 -9.52 3.20
CA LYS A 106 -8.74 -10.64 4.12
C LYS A 106 -8.12 -10.13 5.43
N ASP A 107 -8.72 -10.55 6.54
CA ASP A 107 -8.29 -10.12 7.88
C ASP A 107 -8.24 -8.58 8.00
N GLY A 108 -9.22 -7.90 7.38
CA GLY A 108 -9.31 -6.44 7.35
C GLY A 108 -8.30 -5.73 6.46
N LYS A 109 -7.57 -6.47 5.59
CA LYS A 109 -6.51 -5.93 4.75
C LYS A 109 -6.82 -6.07 3.27
N LEU A 110 -6.51 -5.02 2.50
CA LEU A 110 -6.68 -5.01 1.05
C LEU A 110 -5.48 -5.66 0.35
N ASN A 111 -5.74 -6.72 -0.40
CA ASN A 111 -4.78 -7.37 -1.29
C ASN A 111 -5.20 -7.18 -2.75
N LEU A 112 -4.30 -6.68 -3.56
CA LEU A 112 -4.49 -6.50 -4.99
C LEU A 112 -3.75 -7.58 -5.77
N PHE A 113 -4.26 -7.96 -6.95
CA PHE A 113 -3.70 -9.04 -7.75
C PHE A 113 -3.66 -8.68 -9.23
N TYR A 114 -2.78 -9.34 -9.96
CA TYR A 114 -2.71 -9.24 -11.41
C TYR A 114 -3.93 -9.89 -12.10
N ASN A 115 -4.36 -11.06 -11.60
CA ASN A 115 -5.53 -11.77 -12.11
C ASN A 115 -6.22 -12.62 -11.03
N ALA A 116 -7.44 -13.09 -11.32
CA ALA A 116 -8.24 -13.87 -10.38
C ALA A 116 -7.64 -15.26 -10.06
N TRP A 117 -6.87 -15.83 -10.95
CA TRP A 117 -6.24 -17.14 -10.74
C TRP A 117 -5.14 -17.05 -9.67
N GLU A 118 -4.31 -16.02 -9.72
CA GLU A 118 -3.28 -15.77 -8.70
C GLU A 118 -3.88 -15.50 -7.32
N THR A 119 -5.03 -14.88 -7.26
CA THR A 119 -5.79 -14.71 -6.02
C THR A 119 -6.13 -16.06 -5.39
N LYS A 120 -6.66 -16.99 -6.17
CA LYS A 120 -7.01 -18.33 -5.69
C LYS A 120 -5.79 -19.11 -5.19
N ILE A 121 -4.68 -19.05 -5.91
CA ILE A 121 -3.44 -19.72 -5.53
C ILE A 121 -2.89 -19.13 -4.23
N TYR A 122 -2.84 -17.82 -4.12
CA TYR A 122 -2.33 -17.11 -2.94
C TYR A 122 -3.02 -17.59 -1.66
N TYR A 123 -4.34 -17.63 -1.66
CA TYR A 123 -5.09 -18.04 -0.47
C TYR A 123 -5.00 -19.53 -0.20
N ARG A 124 -4.99 -20.36 -1.24
CA ARG A 124 -4.80 -21.81 -1.08
C ARG A 124 -3.46 -22.11 -0.43
N THR A 125 -2.38 -21.51 -0.91
CA THR A 125 -1.03 -21.71 -0.37
C THR A 125 -0.92 -21.22 1.07
N LYS A 126 -1.55 -20.09 1.38
CA LYS A 126 -1.55 -19.53 2.74
C LYS A 126 -2.31 -20.42 3.71
N GLN A 127 -3.44 -20.98 3.32
CA GLN A 127 -4.19 -21.94 4.15
C GLN A 127 -3.40 -23.21 4.43
N MET A 128 -2.69 -23.74 3.45
CA MET A 128 -1.85 -24.91 3.63
C MET A 128 -0.69 -24.67 4.62
N LYS A 129 -0.12 -23.47 4.64
CA LYS A 129 0.92 -23.10 5.59
C LYS A 129 0.39 -22.99 7.03
N ILE A 130 -0.85 -22.56 7.21
CA ILE A 130 -1.50 -22.45 8.52
C ILE A 130 -1.89 -23.84 9.05
N GLY A 131 -2.33 -24.74 8.19
CA GLY A 131 -2.74 -26.11 8.56
C GLY A 131 -1.60 -27.06 8.91
N LYS A 132 -0.34 -26.64 8.77
CA LYS A 132 0.86 -27.47 9.05
C LYS A 132 1.54 -27.14 10.38
N LYS A 133 0.93 -26.31 11.21
CA LYS A 133 1.44 -26.03 12.57
C LYS A 133 0.93 -27.04 13.58
#